data_b87ffa6c7b33ed7f8a7c789d5141e91a
#
_entry.id   b87ffa6c7b33ed7f8a7c789d5141e91a
#
_cell.length_a   1.000
_cell.length_b   1.000
_cell.length_c   1.000
_cell.angle_alpha   90.00
_cell.angle_beta   90.00
_cell.angle_gamma   90.00
#
_symmetry.space_group_name_H-M   'P 1'
#
loop_
_entity.id
_entity.type
_entity.pdbx_description
1 polymer ?
#
loop_
_entity_poly.entity_id
_entity_poly.type
_entity_poly.pdbx_seq_one_letter_code
_entity_poly.pdbx_strand_id
1 'polypeptide(L)' 'MELKDIQMRLRESIAESGLQQKEIARRIGVSAQTVSKYMKMDIFPALDTFAKLCVVLDVRSDYILGIEKY' A
#
# COMPACT_ATOMS: atom_id res chain seq x y z
N MET A 1 -3.34 17.88 -0.91
CA MET A 1 -3.12 16.41 -0.89
C MET A 1 -3.27 15.88 -2.31
N GLU A 2 -2.20 15.38 -2.86
CA GLU A 2 -2.20 14.86 -4.22
C GLU A 2 -2.31 13.34 -4.18
N LEU A 3 -3.12 12.76 -5.07
CA LEU A 3 -3.26 11.31 -5.18
C LEU A 3 -1.92 10.65 -5.47
N LYS A 4 -1.10 11.30 -6.28
CA LYS A 4 0.23 10.80 -6.63
C LYS A 4 1.11 10.65 -5.39
N ASP A 5 1.01 11.57 -4.44
CA ASP A 5 1.81 11.51 -3.23
C ASP A 5 1.38 10.34 -2.34
N ILE A 6 0.09 10.06 -2.29
CA ILE A 6 -0.45 8.91 -1.57
C ILE A 6 0.09 7.61 -2.19
N GLN A 7 0.01 7.51 -3.52
CA GLN A 7 0.51 6.34 -4.24
C GLN A 7 2.00 6.12 -3.99
N MET A 8 2.76 7.20 -3.98
CA MET A 8 4.20 7.15 -3.76
C MET A 8 4.54 6.63 -2.37
N ARG A 9 3.84 7.13 -1.34
CA ARG A 9 4.07 6.66 0.03
C ARG A 9 3.69 5.20 0.19
N LEU A 10 2.60 4.76 -0.44
CA LEU A 10 2.20 3.36 -0.43
C LEU A 10 3.24 2.49 -1.11
N ARG A 11 3.69 2.89 -2.29
CA ARG A 11 4.72 2.18 -3.03
C ARG A 11 6.01 2.02 -2.21
N GLU A 12 6.44 3.10 -1.60
CA GLU A 12 7.64 3.08 -0.77
C GLU A 12 7.48 2.17 0.44
N SER A 13 6.31 2.19 1.06
CA SER A 13 6.03 1.31 2.20
C SER A 13 6.09 -0.16 1.80
N ILE A 14 5.58 -0.50 0.63
CA ILE A 14 5.67 -1.86 0.10
C ILE A 14 7.14 -2.22 -0.15
N ALA A 15 7.88 -1.33 -0.81
CA ALA A 15 9.28 -1.59 -1.14
C ALA A 15 10.14 -1.75 0.10
N GLU A 16 9.87 -0.98 1.14
CA GLU A 16 10.67 -0.99 2.38
C GLU A 16 10.29 -2.12 3.32
N SER A 17 9.18 -2.81 3.07
CA SER A 17 8.69 -3.85 3.97
C SER A 17 9.59 -5.08 4.05
N GLY A 18 10.38 -5.31 3.03
CA GLY A 18 11.18 -6.53 2.93
C GLY A 18 10.38 -7.74 2.48
N LEU A 19 9.07 -7.61 2.28
CA LEU A 19 8.21 -8.70 1.85
C LEU A 19 8.14 -8.74 0.32
N GLN A 20 8.07 -9.96 -0.22
CA GLN A 20 7.84 -10.13 -1.65
C GLN A 20 6.40 -9.77 -2.00
N GLN A 21 6.18 -9.29 -3.21
CA GLN A 21 4.85 -8.89 -3.65
C GLN A 21 3.85 -10.05 -3.56
N LYS A 22 4.28 -11.27 -3.88
CA LYS A 22 3.39 -12.43 -3.80
C LYS A 22 2.98 -12.74 -2.37
N GLU A 23 3.84 -12.49 -1.40
CA GLU A 23 3.51 -12.71 0.01
C GLU A 23 2.53 -11.64 0.51
N ILE A 24 2.74 -10.39 0.13
CA ILE A 24 1.81 -9.32 0.45
C ILE A 24 0.44 -9.64 -0.15
N ALA A 25 0.41 -10.03 -1.43
CA ALA A 25 -0.82 -10.38 -2.14
C ALA A 25 -1.58 -11.49 -1.41
N ARG A 26 -0.87 -12.52 -0.99
CA ARG A 26 -1.47 -13.63 -0.26
C ARG A 26 -2.13 -13.15 1.03
N ARG A 27 -1.45 -12.28 1.77
CA ARG A 27 -1.94 -11.81 3.07
C ARG A 27 -3.12 -10.87 2.96
N ILE A 28 -3.23 -10.11 1.87
CA ILE A 28 -4.34 -9.17 1.70
C ILE A 28 -5.43 -9.69 0.77
N GLY A 29 -5.26 -10.90 0.22
CA GLY A 29 -6.30 -11.56 -0.55
C GLY A 29 -6.47 -11.05 -1.98
N VAL A 30 -5.37 -10.60 -2.61
CA VAL A 30 -5.39 -10.18 -4.01
C VAL A 30 -4.31 -10.95 -4.78
N SER A 31 -4.27 -10.77 -6.10
CA SER A 31 -3.22 -11.39 -6.91
C SER A 31 -1.91 -10.61 -6.80
N ALA A 32 -0.79 -11.29 -7.05
CA ALA A 32 0.52 -10.61 -7.09
C ALA A 32 0.53 -9.55 -8.19
N GLN A 33 -0.19 -9.77 -9.28
CA GLN A 33 -0.31 -8.81 -10.37
C GLN A 33 -0.99 -7.52 -9.89
N THR A 34 -1.97 -7.63 -9.01
CA THR A 34 -2.63 -6.48 -8.42
C THR A 34 -1.66 -5.65 -7.58
N VAL A 35 -0.84 -6.32 -6.75
CA VAL A 35 0.19 -5.62 -5.96
C VAL A 35 1.19 -4.93 -6.88
N SER A 36 1.56 -5.58 -7.99
CA SER A 36 2.45 -4.97 -8.98
C SER A 36 1.86 -3.68 -9.55
N LYS A 37 0.54 -3.63 -9.74
CA LYS A 37 -0.13 -2.42 -10.22
C LYS A 37 -0.09 -1.30 -9.18
N TYR A 38 -0.14 -1.62 -7.90
CA TYR A 38 0.06 -0.62 -6.85
C TYR A 38 1.47 -0.05 -6.94
N MET A 39 2.46 -0.91 -7.18
CA MET A 39 3.87 -0.49 -7.29
C MET A 39 4.10 0.40 -8.51
N LYS A 40 3.37 0.16 -9.59
CA LYS A 40 3.45 0.98 -10.80
C LYS A 40 2.60 2.25 -10.72
N MET A 41 1.87 2.41 -9.63
CA MET A 41 0.99 3.56 -9.40
C MET A 41 -0.15 3.64 -10.42
N ASP A 42 -0.56 2.48 -10.94
CA ASP A 42 -1.64 2.40 -11.92
C ASP A 42 -3.02 2.43 -11.28
N ILE A 43 -3.16 1.80 -10.10
CA ILE A 43 -4.43 1.72 -9.40
C ILE A 43 -4.24 1.93 -7.90
N PHE A 44 -5.33 2.30 -7.23
CA PHE A 44 -5.39 2.34 -5.77
C PHE A 44 -6.03 1.05 -5.26
N PRO A 45 -5.61 0.56 -4.09
CA PRO A 45 -6.35 -0.52 -3.45
C PRO A 45 -7.73 -0.03 -2.99
N ALA A 46 -8.69 -0.94 -2.98
CA ALA A 46 -9.97 -0.68 -2.34
C ALA A 46 -9.74 -0.37 -0.87
N LEU A 47 -10.69 0.32 -0.25
CA LEU A 47 -10.51 0.81 1.12
C LEU A 47 -10.25 -0.32 2.12
N ASP A 48 -10.97 -1.45 1.99
CA ASP A 48 -10.77 -2.60 2.87
C ASP A 48 -9.40 -3.26 2.61
N THR A 49 -8.98 -3.34 1.36
CA THR A 49 -7.67 -3.86 0.99
C THR A 49 -6.57 -2.94 1.53
N PHE A 50 -6.79 -1.64 1.46
CA PHE A 50 -5.86 -0.66 2.00
C PHE A 50 -5.67 -0.85 3.51
N ALA A 51 -6.77 -1.08 4.23
CA ALA A 51 -6.68 -1.33 5.67
C ALA A 51 -5.83 -2.57 5.96
N LYS A 52 -6.02 -3.64 5.19
CA LYS A 52 -5.22 -4.86 5.33
C LYS A 52 -3.75 -4.61 5.01
N LEU A 53 -3.48 -3.81 3.99
CA LEU A 53 -2.12 -3.42 3.63
C LEU A 53 -1.43 -2.72 4.79
N CYS A 54 -2.10 -1.77 5.43
CA CYS A 54 -1.51 -1.05 6.55
C CYS A 54 -1.11 -1.99 7.68
N VAL A 55 -1.95 -3.00 7.96
CA VAL A 55 -1.64 -4.00 8.99
C VAL A 55 -0.44 -4.86 8.58
N VAL A 56 -0.46 -5.37 7.35
CA VAL A 56 0.60 -6.26 6.86
C VAL A 56 1.95 -5.54 6.78
N LEU A 57 1.93 -4.28 6.34
CA LEU A 57 3.15 -3.49 6.19
C LEU A 57 3.59 -2.83 7.50
N ASP A 58 2.75 -2.90 8.54
CA ASP A 58 3.00 -2.25 9.83
C ASP A 58 3.24 -0.75 9.64
N VAL A 59 2.37 -0.10 8.88
CA VAL A 59 2.44 1.35 8.65
C VAL A 59 1.13 2.00 9.04
N ARG A 60 1.22 3.27 9.41
CA ARG A 60 0.03 4.03 9.80
C ARG A 60 -0.68 4.54 8.55
N SER A 61 -1.99 4.34 8.51
CA SER A 61 -2.80 4.79 7.39
C SER A 61 -2.77 6.30 7.21
N ASP A 62 -2.74 7.06 8.31
CA ASP A 62 -2.69 8.52 8.26
C ASP A 62 -1.37 9.01 7.66
N TYR A 63 -0.27 8.28 7.88
CA TYR A 63 1.00 8.60 7.22
C TYR A 63 0.88 8.45 5.70
N ILE A 64 0.35 7.30 5.24
CA ILE A 64 0.22 7.05 3.80
C ILE A 64 -0.71 8.07 3.16
N LEU A 65 -1.82 8.38 3.84
CA LEU A 65 -2.79 9.33 3.32
C LEU A 65 -2.34 10.79 3.41
N GLY A 66 -1.31 11.05 4.21
CA GLY A 66 -0.80 12.40 4.37
C GLY A 66 -1.67 13.30 5.22
N ILE A 67 -2.44 12.71 6.13
CA ILE A 67 -3.35 13.45 7.01
C ILE A 67 -2.96 13.39 8.47
N GLU A 68 -1.75 12.91 8.74
CA GLU A 68 -1.24 12.86 10.10
C GLU A 68 -1.04 14.26 10.65
N LYS A 69 -1.32 14.40 11.93
CA LYS A 69 -1.16 15.69 12.64
C LYS A 69 -0.23 15.50 13.84
N TYR A 70 0.71 16.38 13.96
CA TYR A 70 1.67 16.39 15.06
C TYR A 70 1.77 17.78 15.65
#